data_9d56092206e708864345831b04d2db46
#
_entry.id   9d56092206e708864345831b04d2db46
#
_cell.length_a   1.000
_cell.length_b   1.000
_cell.length_c   1.000
_cell.angle_alpha   90.00
_cell.angle_beta   90.00
_cell.angle_gamma   90.00
#
_symmetry.space_group_name_H-M   'P 1'
#
loop_
_entity.id
_entity.type
_entity.pdbx_description
1 polymer ?
#
loop_
_entity_poly.entity_id
_entity_poly.type
_entity_poly.pdbx_seq_one_letter_code
_entity_poly.pdbx_strand_id
1 'polypeptide(L)'
;MTDEKTTHFGFQDVPEAEKAGMVHGVFSRVASKYDVMNDAMSMGIHRLWKDAMMDWLAPRPGQRLLDVAGGTGDVAFRFLKRAPGATAVVCDMTEPMLVEGRKRAEAESLAQSLDWVVGDAMALPFPDNSFDTYTISFGIRNVTRIPDALSEAYRVLRPGGRLMVLEFSQIPNDLMQKAYDLYSFNVIPVMGQIIAGDRASYQYLVESIRKFPDQETFATMIRAAGFGQVKYRNLSLGIAALHSGWKL
;
A
#
# COMPACT_ATOMS: atom_id res chain seq x y z
N MET A 1 32.57 5.43 -15.08
CA MET A 1 31.42 6.12 -14.49
C MET A 1 30.32 5.10 -14.51
N THR A 2 29.97 4.53 -13.36
CA THR A 2 28.81 3.63 -13.23
C THR A 2 27.57 4.48 -13.45
N ASP A 3 26.77 4.18 -14.48
CA ASP A 3 25.45 4.78 -14.67
C ASP A 3 24.63 4.52 -13.41
N GLU A 4 24.54 5.51 -12.54
CA GLU A 4 23.78 5.42 -11.32
C GLU A 4 22.28 5.38 -11.70
N LYS A 5 21.63 4.25 -11.44
CA LYS A 5 20.22 4.08 -11.78
C LYS A 5 19.38 5.08 -10.99
N THR A 6 18.55 5.82 -11.71
CA THR A 6 17.65 6.82 -11.13
C THR A 6 16.21 6.31 -11.07
N THR A 7 15.47 6.81 -10.11
CA THR A 7 14.02 6.59 -9.93
C THR A 7 13.37 7.91 -9.55
N HIS A 8 12.04 7.92 -9.40
CA HIS A 8 11.32 9.14 -9.04
C HIS A 8 10.99 9.16 -7.53
N PHE A 9 11.11 10.34 -6.93
CA PHE A 9 10.56 10.68 -5.61
C PHE A 9 9.62 11.90 -5.79
N GLY A 10 8.32 11.65 -5.88
CA GLY A 10 7.39 12.62 -6.44
C GLY A 10 7.77 12.95 -7.88
N PHE A 11 7.93 14.23 -8.19
CA PHE A 11 8.37 14.70 -9.52
C PHE A 11 9.89 14.84 -9.66
N GLN A 12 10.65 14.59 -8.62
CA GLN A 12 12.10 14.64 -8.63
C GLN A 12 12.70 13.30 -9.05
N ASP A 13 13.73 13.33 -9.90
CA ASP A 13 14.56 12.17 -10.19
C ASP A 13 15.66 12.07 -9.13
N VAL A 14 15.78 10.91 -8.50
CA VAL A 14 16.72 10.63 -7.41
C VAL A 14 17.44 9.29 -7.65
N PRO A 15 18.64 9.09 -7.11
CA PRO A 15 19.29 7.79 -7.12
C PRO A 15 18.41 6.72 -6.48
N GLU A 16 18.33 5.52 -7.07
CA GLU A 16 17.53 4.42 -6.51
C GLU A 16 17.91 4.10 -5.06
N ALA A 17 19.21 4.19 -4.74
CA ALA A 17 19.73 3.92 -3.40
C ALA A 17 19.19 4.89 -2.32
N GLU A 18 18.81 6.09 -2.70
CA GLU A 18 18.36 7.14 -1.78
C GLU A 18 16.83 7.13 -1.56
N LYS A 19 16.06 6.66 -2.55
CA LYS A 19 14.58 6.72 -2.50
C LYS A 19 14.00 6.09 -1.25
N ALA A 20 14.46 4.90 -0.87
CA ALA A 20 13.96 4.19 0.31
C ALA A 20 14.13 5.01 1.60
N GLY A 21 15.31 5.64 1.78
CA GLY A 21 15.59 6.53 2.91
C GLY A 21 14.72 7.78 2.92
N MET A 22 14.49 8.39 1.76
CA MET A 22 13.61 9.56 1.63
C MET A 22 12.15 9.21 1.96
N VAL A 23 11.64 8.10 1.45
CA VAL A 23 10.30 7.59 1.74
C VAL A 23 10.15 7.29 3.25
N HIS A 24 11.12 6.58 3.83
CA HIS A 24 11.15 6.32 5.28
C HIS A 24 11.09 7.62 6.09
N GLY A 25 11.84 8.66 5.67
CA GLY A 25 11.81 9.97 6.30
C GLY A 25 10.43 10.65 6.26
N VAL A 26 9.69 10.52 5.15
CA VAL A 26 8.30 11.01 5.04
C VAL A 26 7.39 10.30 6.03
N PHE A 27 7.35 8.96 6.00
CA PHE A 27 6.43 8.18 6.84
C PHE A 27 6.76 8.21 8.33
N SER A 28 8.04 8.31 8.70
CA SER A 28 8.45 8.47 10.10
C SER A 28 7.94 9.79 10.71
N ARG A 29 7.94 10.90 9.93
CA ARG A 29 7.42 12.19 10.41
C ARG A 29 5.91 12.18 10.60
N VAL A 30 5.18 11.46 9.77
CA VAL A 30 3.71 11.44 9.80
C VAL A 30 3.13 10.25 10.55
N ALA A 31 3.95 9.34 11.09
CA ALA A 31 3.51 8.08 11.70
C ALA A 31 2.40 8.27 12.75
N SER A 32 2.55 9.23 13.66
CA SER A 32 1.54 9.54 14.70
C SER A 32 0.25 10.18 14.16
N LYS A 33 0.27 10.71 12.93
CA LYS A 33 -0.86 11.39 12.27
C LYS A 33 -1.27 10.71 10.97
N TYR A 34 -0.79 9.49 10.74
CA TYR A 34 -0.97 8.76 9.47
C TYR A 34 -2.44 8.60 9.09
N ASP A 35 -3.30 8.23 10.04
CA ASP A 35 -4.74 8.10 9.80
C ASP A 35 -5.37 9.45 9.44
N VAL A 36 -4.96 10.54 10.09
CA VAL A 36 -5.42 11.91 9.78
C VAL A 36 -5.00 12.32 8.36
N MET A 37 -3.78 11.94 7.95
CA MET A 37 -3.28 12.18 6.59
C MET A 37 -4.13 11.44 5.55
N ASN A 38 -4.42 10.16 5.78
CA ASN A 38 -5.28 9.38 4.90
C ASN A 38 -6.72 9.92 4.87
N ASP A 39 -7.27 10.33 6.02
CA ASP A 39 -8.57 10.98 6.11
C ASP A 39 -8.60 12.27 5.29
N ALA A 40 -7.59 13.13 5.41
CA ALA A 40 -7.49 14.38 4.66
C ALA A 40 -7.45 14.15 3.13
N MET A 41 -6.69 13.13 2.68
CA MET A 41 -6.56 12.83 1.25
C MET A 41 -7.78 12.19 0.62
N SER A 42 -8.49 11.37 1.38
CA SER A 42 -9.61 10.59 0.89
C SER A 42 -10.96 11.07 1.45
N MET A 43 -10.98 12.17 2.23
CA MET A 43 -12.16 12.60 2.99
C MET A 43 -12.76 11.46 3.84
N GLY A 44 -11.88 10.59 4.42
CA GLY A 44 -12.26 9.42 5.22
C GLY A 44 -12.74 8.20 4.41
N ILE A 45 -12.89 8.32 3.09
CA ILE A 45 -13.41 7.24 2.23
C ILE A 45 -12.45 6.05 2.14
N HIS A 46 -11.15 6.22 2.41
CA HIS A 46 -10.17 5.11 2.41
C HIS A 46 -10.59 3.92 3.27
N ARG A 47 -11.37 4.17 4.33
CA ARG A 47 -11.88 3.10 5.22
C ARG A 47 -12.88 2.21 4.48
N LEU A 48 -13.78 2.81 3.68
CA LEU A 48 -14.72 2.08 2.83
C LEU A 48 -13.99 1.32 1.71
N TRP A 49 -12.91 1.88 1.17
CA TRP A 49 -12.10 1.18 0.18
C TRP A 49 -11.40 -0.06 0.76
N LYS A 50 -10.90 0.03 2.00
CA LYS A 50 -10.33 -1.13 2.71
C LYS A 50 -11.40 -2.18 3.02
N ASP A 51 -12.62 -1.78 3.36
CA ASP A 51 -13.74 -2.71 3.53
C ASP A 51 -14.12 -3.38 2.21
N ALA A 52 -14.20 -2.63 1.10
CA ALA A 52 -14.45 -3.18 -0.23
C ALA A 52 -13.33 -4.15 -0.67
N MET A 53 -12.08 -3.91 -0.27
CA MET A 53 -10.98 -4.84 -0.50
C MET A 53 -11.21 -6.15 0.27
N MET A 54 -11.62 -6.09 1.52
CA MET A 54 -11.92 -7.28 2.32
C MET A 54 -13.14 -8.04 1.78
N ASP A 55 -14.17 -7.33 1.31
CA ASP A 55 -15.36 -7.95 0.69
C ASP A 55 -14.99 -8.71 -0.60
N TRP A 56 -14.07 -8.14 -1.39
CA TRP A 56 -13.62 -8.82 -2.60
C TRP A 56 -12.62 -9.94 -2.33
N LEU A 57 -11.78 -9.79 -1.33
CA LEU A 57 -10.85 -10.82 -0.87
C LEU A 57 -11.59 -12.04 -0.31
N ALA A 58 -12.67 -11.80 0.44
CA ALA A 58 -13.45 -12.81 1.16
C ALA A 58 -12.56 -13.70 2.06
N PRO A 59 -11.96 -13.15 3.13
CA PRO A 59 -11.09 -13.90 4.03
C PRO A 59 -11.76 -15.16 4.59
N ARG A 60 -10.98 -16.24 4.76
CA ARG A 60 -11.49 -17.52 5.26
C ARG A 60 -10.77 -17.94 6.54
N PRO A 61 -11.43 -18.66 7.44
CA PRO A 61 -10.80 -19.21 8.64
C PRO A 61 -9.54 -20.01 8.32
N GLY A 62 -8.51 -19.88 9.16
CA GLY A 62 -7.24 -20.61 9.04
C GLY A 62 -6.29 -20.09 7.97
N GLN A 63 -6.64 -19.06 7.20
CA GLN A 63 -5.73 -18.43 6.23
C GLN A 63 -4.63 -17.65 6.91
N ARG A 64 -3.48 -17.56 6.25
CA ARG A 64 -2.33 -16.75 6.66
C ARG A 64 -2.16 -15.58 5.69
N LEU A 65 -2.28 -14.36 6.23
CA LEU A 65 -2.09 -13.10 5.52
C LEU A 65 -0.66 -12.60 5.66
N LEU A 66 -0.08 -12.05 4.57
CA LEU A 66 1.02 -11.11 4.61
C LEU A 66 0.52 -9.73 4.17
N ASP A 67 0.56 -8.74 5.06
CA ASP A 67 0.20 -7.35 4.79
C ASP A 67 1.48 -6.51 4.69
N VAL A 68 1.90 -6.19 3.46
CA VAL A 68 3.16 -5.50 3.17
C VAL A 68 2.92 -3.99 3.03
N ALA A 69 3.87 -3.20 3.52
CA ALA A 69 3.68 -1.78 3.80
C ALA A 69 2.41 -1.58 4.65
N GLY A 70 2.19 -2.49 5.60
CA GLY A 70 0.97 -2.57 6.39
C GLY A 70 0.87 -1.52 7.50
N GLY A 71 1.98 -0.81 7.78
CA GLY A 71 2.03 0.30 8.72
C GLY A 71 1.52 -0.07 10.11
N THR A 72 0.43 0.54 10.54
CA THR A 72 -0.21 0.26 11.85
C THR A 72 -1.15 -0.96 11.84
N GLY A 73 -1.21 -1.74 10.76
CA GLY A 73 -1.92 -3.03 10.68
C GLY A 73 -3.42 -2.96 10.42
N ASP A 74 -3.98 -1.83 9.98
CA ASP A 74 -5.43 -1.67 9.79
C ASP A 74 -6.04 -2.73 8.85
N VAL A 75 -5.35 -3.09 7.77
CA VAL A 75 -5.79 -4.13 6.83
C VAL A 75 -5.74 -5.51 7.47
N ALA A 76 -4.65 -5.83 8.18
CA ALA A 76 -4.50 -7.09 8.90
C ALA A 76 -5.58 -7.25 9.99
N PHE A 77 -5.93 -6.18 10.71
CA PHE A 77 -7.01 -6.22 11.72
C PHE A 77 -8.37 -6.49 11.08
N ARG A 78 -8.68 -5.86 9.94
CA ARG A 78 -9.92 -6.12 9.19
C ARG A 78 -10.01 -7.55 8.69
N PHE A 79 -8.88 -8.10 8.25
CA PHE A 79 -8.77 -9.49 7.80
C PHE A 79 -9.06 -10.47 8.95
N LEU A 80 -8.39 -10.31 10.09
CA LEU A 80 -8.56 -11.19 11.26
C LEU A 80 -9.97 -11.13 11.83
N LYS A 81 -10.59 -9.94 11.87
CA LYS A 81 -11.99 -9.79 12.32
C LYS A 81 -13.00 -10.53 11.44
N ARG A 82 -12.67 -10.75 10.14
CA ARG A 82 -13.53 -11.45 9.18
C ARG A 82 -13.22 -12.94 9.03
N ALA A 83 -12.07 -13.40 9.52
CA ALA A 83 -11.59 -14.78 9.38
C ALA A 83 -11.14 -15.34 10.74
N PRO A 84 -12.06 -15.79 11.61
CA PRO A 84 -11.70 -16.36 12.91
C PRO A 84 -10.70 -17.51 12.78
N GLY A 85 -9.65 -17.51 13.61
CA GLY A 85 -8.58 -18.52 13.57
C GLY A 85 -7.55 -18.32 12.44
N ALA A 86 -7.66 -17.26 11.66
CA ALA A 86 -6.60 -16.84 10.74
C ALA A 86 -5.45 -16.16 11.50
N THR A 87 -4.29 -16.07 10.83
CA THR A 87 -3.11 -15.34 11.31
C THR A 87 -2.67 -14.32 10.28
N ALA A 88 -1.96 -13.28 10.72
CA ALA A 88 -1.42 -12.29 9.81
C ALA A 88 0.00 -11.88 10.23
N VAL A 89 0.80 -11.53 9.22
CA VAL A 89 2.10 -10.88 9.40
C VAL A 89 1.99 -9.49 8.80
N VAL A 90 2.30 -8.46 9.57
CA VAL A 90 2.45 -7.08 9.09
C VAL A 90 3.92 -6.82 8.85
N CYS A 91 4.28 -6.52 7.60
CA CYS A 91 5.64 -6.23 7.18
C CYS A 91 5.72 -4.77 6.71
N ASP A 92 6.59 -3.97 7.31
CA ASP A 92 6.79 -2.56 6.92
C ASP A 92 8.25 -2.16 7.13
N MET A 93 8.77 -1.24 6.31
CA MET A 93 10.11 -0.68 6.48
C MET A 93 10.19 0.32 7.64
N THR A 94 9.05 0.87 8.08
CA THR A 94 8.96 1.95 9.05
C THR A 94 8.67 1.38 10.44
N GLU A 95 9.72 1.05 11.19
CA GLU A 95 9.60 0.45 12.52
C GLU A 95 8.67 1.24 13.48
N PRO A 96 8.69 2.59 13.55
CA PRO A 96 7.75 3.36 14.35
C PRO A 96 6.27 3.05 14.06
N MET A 97 5.92 2.75 12.81
CA MET A 97 4.55 2.36 12.44
C MET A 97 4.18 1.00 13.03
N LEU A 98 5.11 0.03 12.98
CA LEU A 98 4.91 -1.30 13.57
C LEU A 98 4.77 -1.24 15.09
N VAL A 99 5.54 -0.37 15.76
CA VAL A 99 5.42 -0.16 17.21
C VAL A 99 4.02 0.35 17.58
N GLU A 100 3.50 1.31 16.84
CA GLU A 100 2.14 1.82 17.06
C GLU A 100 1.08 0.77 16.75
N GLY A 101 1.29 -0.02 15.70
CA GLY A 101 0.43 -1.15 15.35
C GLY A 101 0.34 -2.21 16.45
N ARG A 102 1.45 -2.56 17.09
CA ARG A 102 1.48 -3.51 18.23
C ARG A 102 0.61 -3.04 19.39
N LYS A 103 0.72 -1.76 19.77
CA LYS A 103 -0.13 -1.18 20.83
C LYS A 103 -1.61 -1.27 20.50
N ARG A 104 -1.96 -1.01 19.23
CA ARG A 104 -3.35 -1.15 18.76
C ARG A 104 -3.82 -2.60 18.79
N ALA A 105 -2.96 -3.55 18.37
CA ALA A 105 -3.29 -4.98 18.40
C ALA A 105 -3.58 -5.50 19.81
N GLU A 106 -2.83 -5.03 20.80
CA GLU A 106 -3.07 -5.34 22.22
C GLU A 106 -4.43 -4.80 22.68
N ALA A 107 -4.73 -3.54 22.37
CA ALA A 107 -6.00 -2.89 22.72
C ALA A 107 -7.23 -3.59 22.06
N GLU A 108 -7.05 -4.16 20.85
CA GLU A 108 -8.09 -4.86 20.12
C GLU A 108 -8.11 -6.39 20.37
N SER A 109 -7.27 -6.90 21.28
CA SER A 109 -7.15 -8.35 21.61
C SER A 109 -6.77 -9.22 20.39
N LEU A 110 -6.01 -8.66 19.43
CA LEU A 110 -5.55 -9.33 18.21
C LEU A 110 -4.07 -9.73 18.27
N ALA A 111 -3.35 -9.37 19.33
CA ALA A 111 -1.90 -9.53 19.42
C ALA A 111 -1.42 -10.97 19.21
N GLN A 112 -2.16 -11.98 19.64
CA GLN A 112 -1.79 -13.40 19.51
C GLN A 112 -1.90 -13.93 18.07
N SER A 113 -2.61 -13.24 17.18
CA SER A 113 -2.82 -13.62 15.79
C SER A 113 -1.97 -12.81 14.80
N LEU A 114 -1.09 -11.95 15.32
CA LEU A 114 -0.31 -10.99 14.54
C LEU A 114 1.17 -11.08 14.84
N ASP A 115 1.97 -11.22 13.78
CA ASP A 115 3.41 -11.00 13.79
C ASP A 115 3.76 -9.66 13.11
N TRP A 116 4.85 -9.03 13.56
CA TRP A 116 5.32 -7.74 13.07
C TRP A 116 6.77 -7.82 12.65
N VAL A 117 7.05 -7.54 11.39
CA VAL A 117 8.38 -7.73 10.79
C VAL A 117 8.82 -6.44 10.08
N VAL A 118 10.03 -5.98 10.39
CA VAL A 118 10.67 -4.93 9.58
C VAL A 118 11.21 -5.58 8.30
N GLY A 119 10.79 -5.08 7.12
CA GLY A 119 11.23 -5.66 5.86
C GLY A 119 10.91 -4.79 4.65
N ASP A 120 11.68 -5.01 3.60
CA ASP A 120 11.52 -4.37 2.29
C ASP A 120 10.62 -5.23 1.39
N ALA A 121 9.63 -4.61 0.75
CA ALA A 121 8.75 -5.27 -0.20
C ALA A 121 9.49 -5.90 -1.39
N MET A 122 10.69 -5.39 -1.73
CA MET A 122 11.56 -5.89 -2.80
C MET A 122 12.47 -7.07 -2.39
N ALA A 123 12.53 -7.38 -1.08
CA ALA A 123 13.37 -8.45 -0.52
C ALA A 123 12.75 -8.96 0.78
N LEU A 124 11.64 -9.68 0.67
CA LEU A 124 10.85 -10.12 1.81
C LEU A 124 11.56 -11.23 2.60
N PRO A 125 11.69 -11.10 3.94
CA PRO A 125 12.39 -12.08 4.76
C PRO A 125 11.54 -13.33 5.07
N PHE A 126 10.83 -13.83 4.07
CA PHE A 126 9.93 -14.98 4.21
C PHE A 126 10.28 -16.07 3.17
N PRO A 127 10.07 -17.35 3.52
CA PRO A 127 10.23 -18.45 2.56
C PRO A 127 9.21 -18.38 1.42
N ASP A 128 9.51 -19.08 0.33
CA ASP A 128 8.59 -19.28 -0.77
C ASP A 128 7.30 -19.98 -0.29
N ASN A 129 6.19 -19.68 -0.93
CA ASN A 129 4.91 -20.38 -0.73
C ASN A 129 4.43 -20.42 0.73
N SER A 130 4.61 -19.31 1.48
CA SER A 130 4.34 -19.23 2.93
C SER A 130 2.97 -18.66 3.27
N PHE A 131 2.30 -17.97 2.34
CA PHE A 131 1.09 -17.21 2.62
C PHE A 131 -0.05 -17.56 1.66
N ASP A 132 -1.29 -17.51 2.17
CA ASP A 132 -2.52 -17.66 1.38
C ASP A 132 -2.89 -16.38 0.66
N THR A 133 -2.62 -15.26 1.32
CA THR A 133 -3.05 -13.94 0.89
C THR A 133 -1.91 -12.96 1.09
N TYR A 134 -1.71 -12.09 0.11
CA TYR A 134 -0.82 -10.95 0.17
C TYR A 134 -1.64 -9.68 -0.06
N THR A 135 -1.50 -8.70 0.82
CA THR A 135 -2.10 -7.38 0.66
C THR A 135 -1.02 -6.31 0.67
N ILE A 136 -1.22 -5.25 -0.10
CA ILE A 136 -0.50 -4.00 0.00
C ILE A 136 -1.47 -2.85 -0.27
N SER A 137 -1.57 -1.91 0.69
CA SER A 137 -2.53 -0.81 0.63
C SER A 137 -1.83 0.53 0.77
N PHE A 138 -1.93 1.38 -0.27
CA PHE A 138 -1.33 2.73 -0.32
C PHE A 138 0.19 2.75 -0.10
N GLY A 139 0.86 1.64 -0.40
CA GLY A 139 2.30 1.45 -0.20
C GLY A 139 3.09 1.24 -1.48
N ILE A 140 2.52 0.55 -2.47
CA ILE A 140 3.26 0.07 -3.66
C ILE A 140 3.84 1.20 -4.52
N ARG A 141 3.18 2.37 -4.57
CA ARG A 141 3.68 3.55 -5.31
C ARG A 141 5.00 4.10 -4.77
N ASN A 142 5.31 3.80 -3.51
CA ASN A 142 6.52 4.27 -2.82
C ASN A 142 7.70 3.31 -3.02
N VAL A 143 7.46 2.10 -3.49
CA VAL A 143 8.50 1.11 -3.76
C VAL A 143 9.39 1.58 -4.90
N THR A 144 10.70 1.36 -4.77
CA THR A 144 11.69 1.81 -5.75
C THR A 144 11.53 1.07 -7.08
N ARG A 145 11.40 -0.25 -7.03
CA ARG A 145 11.20 -1.12 -8.20
C ARG A 145 9.95 -1.98 -8.00
N ILE A 146 8.81 -1.50 -8.51
CA ILE A 146 7.52 -2.20 -8.41
C ILE A 146 7.58 -3.63 -8.95
N PRO A 147 8.25 -3.93 -10.10
CA PRO A 147 8.38 -5.31 -10.59
C PRO A 147 9.03 -6.26 -9.57
N ASP A 148 10.04 -5.82 -8.84
CA ASP A 148 10.72 -6.63 -7.83
C ASP A 148 9.77 -6.97 -6.67
N ALA A 149 9.01 -5.98 -6.19
CA ALA A 149 8.00 -6.20 -5.15
C ALA A 149 6.87 -7.14 -5.60
N LEU A 150 6.44 -7.06 -6.85
CA LEU A 150 5.44 -7.97 -7.40
C LEU A 150 6.01 -9.40 -7.56
N SER A 151 7.29 -9.54 -7.92
CA SER A 151 7.98 -10.83 -7.97
C SER A 151 8.11 -11.46 -6.59
N GLU A 152 8.45 -10.69 -5.57
CA GLU A 152 8.49 -11.12 -4.17
C GLU A 152 7.09 -11.53 -3.66
N ALA A 153 6.05 -10.75 -3.99
CA ALA A 153 4.67 -11.10 -3.68
C ALA A 153 4.28 -12.45 -4.30
N TYR A 154 4.67 -12.68 -5.56
CA TYR A 154 4.45 -13.97 -6.23
C TYR A 154 5.24 -15.09 -5.55
N ARG A 155 6.51 -14.86 -5.20
CA ARG A 155 7.37 -15.86 -4.55
C ARG A 155 6.78 -16.34 -3.23
N VAL A 156 6.38 -15.43 -2.36
CA VAL A 156 5.93 -15.77 -0.99
C VAL A 156 4.51 -16.33 -0.93
N LEU A 157 3.67 -16.06 -1.94
CA LEU A 157 2.34 -16.66 -2.03
C LEU A 157 2.44 -18.13 -2.42
N ARG A 158 1.60 -18.98 -1.83
CA ARG A 158 1.45 -20.39 -2.23
C ARG A 158 0.65 -20.51 -3.53
N PRO A 159 0.77 -21.61 -4.30
CA PRO A 159 -0.19 -21.91 -5.38
C PRO A 159 -1.62 -21.83 -4.87
N GLY A 160 -2.50 -21.18 -5.62
CA GLY A 160 -3.86 -20.84 -5.19
C GLY A 160 -3.94 -19.63 -4.24
N GLY A 161 -2.81 -19.00 -3.92
CA GLY A 161 -2.75 -17.78 -3.12
C GLY A 161 -3.15 -16.54 -3.92
N ARG A 162 -3.60 -15.51 -3.22
CA ARG A 162 -4.19 -14.31 -3.82
C ARG A 162 -3.46 -13.04 -3.43
N LEU A 163 -3.08 -12.25 -4.44
CA LEU A 163 -2.62 -10.87 -4.32
C LEU A 163 -3.81 -9.92 -4.34
N MET A 164 -3.80 -8.93 -3.43
CA MET A 164 -4.70 -7.78 -3.43
C MET A 164 -3.90 -6.49 -3.26
N VAL A 165 -4.08 -5.55 -4.16
CA VAL A 165 -3.45 -4.22 -4.09
C VAL A 165 -4.54 -3.16 -4.08
N LEU A 166 -4.53 -2.29 -3.05
CA LEU A 166 -5.33 -1.08 -2.99
C LEU A 166 -4.41 0.12 -3.13
N GLU A 167 -4.60 0.91 -4.17
CA GLU A 167 -3.76 2.10 -4.39
C GLU A 167 -4.56 3.24 -5.03
N PHE A 168 -4.11 4.47 -4.80
CA PHE A 168 -4.58 5.61 -5.58
C PHE A 168 -4.27 5.39 -7.05
N SER A 169 -5.13 5.90 -7.92
CA SER A 169 -5.03 5.67 -9.35
C SER A 169 -5.47 6.89 -10.16
N GLN A 170 -5.62 6.73 -11.44
CA GLN A 170 -6.00 7.80 -12.35
C GLN A 170 -7.51 7.73 -12.65
N ILE A 171 -8.17 8.88 -12.64
CA ILE A 171 -9.59 8.99 -13.00
C ILE A 171 -9.70 8.87 -14.52
N PRO A 172 -10.46 7.91 -15.07
CA PRO A 172 -10.56 7.70 -16.51
C PRO A 172 -11.13 8.88 -17.30
N ASN A 173 -11.87 9.77 -16.65
CA ASN A 173 -12.46 10.95 -17.28
C ASN A 173 -11.53 12.15 -17.12
N ASP A 174 -11.01 12.70 -18.23
CA ASP A 174 -10.02 13.79 -18.24
C ASP A 174 -10.50 15.07 -17.54
N LEU A 175 -11.80 15.43 -17.66
CA LEU A 175 -12.34 16.62 -17.00
C LEU A 175 -12.36 16.45 -15.49
N MET A 176 -12.81 15.30 -15.02
CA MET A 176 -12.83 14.96 -13.60
C MET A 176 -11.40 14.82 -13.04
N GLN A 177 -10.47 14.25 -13.83
CA GLN A 177 -9.07 14.18 -13.47
C GLN A 177 -8.48 15.58 -13.26
N LYS A 178 -8.71 16.52 -14.18
CA LYS A 178 -8.25 17.90 -14.04
C LYS A 178 -8.83 18.60 -12.81
N ALA A 179 -10.11 18.38 -12.52
CA ALA A 179 -10.77 18.95 -11.33
C ALA A 179 -10.17 18.37 -10.04
N TYR A 180 -9.93 17.05 -10.02
CA TYR A 180 -9.28 16.39 -8.88
C TYR A 180 -7.81 16.82 -8.72
N ASP A 181 -7.10 17.08 -9.81
CA ASP A 181 -5.73 17.61 -9.79
C ASP A 181 -5.69 19.00 -9.17
N LEU A 182 -6.60 19.88 -9.60
CA LEU A 182 -6.70 21.22 -9.01
C LEU A 182 -6.93 21.16 -7.50
N TYR A 183 -7.81 20.28 -7.04
CA TYR A 183 -8.04 20.04 -5.62
C TYR A 183 -6.79 19.47 -4.95
N SER A 184 -6.22 18.38 -5.47
CA SER A 184 -5.15 17.64 -4.81
C SER A 184 -3.85 18.44 -4.70
N PHE A 185 -3.49 19.24 -5.73
CA PHE A 185 -2.26 20.04 -5.71
C PHE A 185 -2.39 21.34 -4.91
N ASN A 186 -3.59 21.92 -4.82
CA ASN A 186 -3.77 23.20 -4.13
C ASN A 186 -4.31 23.07 -2.70
N VAL A 187 -5.13 22.06 -2.42
CA VAL A 187 -5.79 21.93 -1.11
C VAL A 187 -5.03 20.99 -0.19
N ILE A 188 -4.64 19.80 -0.67
CA ILE A 188 -4.02 18.77 0.19
C ILE A 188 -2.71 19.23 0.83
N PRO A 189 -1.72 19.86 0.13
CA PRO A 189 -0.50 20.35 0.76
C PRO A 189 -0.74 21.47 1.78
N VAL A 190 -1.76 22.33 1.55
CA VAL A 190 -2.14 23.38 2.49
C VAL A 190 -2.75 22.78 3.75
N MET A 191 -3.65 21.78 3.59
CA MET A 191 -4.18 21.04 4.72
C MET A 191 -3.08 20.33 5.52
N GLY A 192 -2.09 19.75 4.84
CA GLY A 192 -0.91 19.15 5.45
C GLY A 192 -0.12 20.13 6.33
N GLN A 193 0.08 21.35 5.84
CA GLN A 193 0.70 22.42 6.61
C GLN A 193 -0.10 22.80 7.86
N ILE A 194 -1.42 22.92 7.73
CA ILE A 194 -2.30 23.35 8.83
C ILE A 194 -2.45 22.24 9.89
N ILE A 195 -2.67 21.00 9.48
CA ILE A 195 -3.03 19.89 10.38
C ILE A 195 -1.78 19.23 10.96
N ALA A 196 -0.75 19.03 10.14
CA ALA A 196 0.43 18.27 10.50
C ALA A 196 1.72 19.12 10.65
N GLY A 197 1.71 20.36 10.16
CA GLY A 197 2.92 21.20 10.08
C GLY A 197 3.91 20.73 9.01
N ASP A 198 3.50 19.85 8.08
CA ASP A 198 4.38 19.21 7.10
C ASP A 198 3.78 19.26 5.68
N ARG A 199 3.97 20.39 5.02
CA ARG A 199 3.56 20.58 3.62
C ARG A 199 4.29 19.64 2.66
N ALA A 200 5.59 19.40 2.92
CA ALA A 200 6.44 18.65 2.00
C ALA A 200 6.03 17.17 1.87
N SER A 201 5.68 16.52 2.99
CA SER A 201 5.19 15.14 2.96
C SER A 201 3.87 15.01 2.19
N TYR A 202 2.97 15.97 2.31
CA TYR A 202 1.70 15.96 1.57
C TYR A 202 1.87 16.31 0.08
N GLN A 203 2.84 17.18 -0.25
CA GLN A 203 3.23 17.44 -1.64
C GLN A 203 3.77 16.17 -2.31
N TYR A 204 4.75 15.50 -1.67
CA TYR A 204 5.27 14.22 -2.13
C TYR A 204 4.17 13.20 -2.41
N LEU A 205 3.19 13.16 -1.52
CA LEU A 205 2.09 12.23 -1.61
C LEU A 205 1.25 12.43 -2.88
N VAL A 206 0.86 13.68 -3.17
CA VAL A 206 0.11 14.02 -4.40
C VAL A 206 0.94 13.71 -5.64
N GLU A 207 2.22 14.05 -5.64
CA GLU A 207 3.14 13.79 -6.75
C GLU A 207 3.36 12.30 -6.99
N SER A 208 3.55 11.50 -5.92
CA SER A 208 3.73 10.05 -6.02
C SER A 208 2.50 9.35 -6.62
N ILE A 209 1.30 9.83 -6.30
CA ILE A 209 0.05 9.34 -6.90
C ILE A 209 0.05 9.58 -8.42
N ARG A 210 0.49 10.77 -8.88
CA ARG A 210 0.51 11.11 -10.31
C ARG A 210 1.57 10.33 -11.11
N LYS A 211 2.63 9.89 -10.47
CA LYS A 211 3.68 9.06 -11.07
C LYS A 211 3.33 7.57 -11.09
N PHE A 212 2.32 7.16 -10.32
CA PHE A 212 1.88 5.76 -10.30
C PHE A 212 1.17 5.40 -11.62
N PRO A 213 1.39 4.19 -12.16
CA PRO A 213 0.73 3.74 -13.38
C PRO A 213 -0.80 3.75 -13.29
N ASP A 214 -1.47 3.90 -14.44
CA ASP A 214 -2.90 3.68 -14.55
C ASP A 214 -3.27 2.22 -14.27
N GLN A 215 -4.57 1.95 -14.15
CA GLN A 215 -5.09 0.65 -13.75
C GLN A 215 -4.68 -0.48 -14.68
N GLU A 216 -4.76 -0.29 -16.00
CA GLU A 216 -4.45 -1.36 -16.97
C GLU A 216 -2.94 -1.57 -17.10
N THR A 217 -2.16 -0.50 -17.06
CA THR A 217 -0.69 -0.57 -17.02
C THR A 217 -0.25 -1.35 -15.78
N PHE A 218 -0.81 -1.03 -14.60
CA PHE A 218 -0.46 -1.75 -13.38
C PHE A 218 -0.95 -3.21 -13.40
N ALA A 219 -2.15 -3.49 -13.94
CA ALA A 219 -2.62 -4.85 -14.14
C ALA A 219 -1.69 -5.67 -15.06
N THR A 220 -1.11 -5.01 -16.08
CA THR A 220 -0.12 -5.65 -16.95
C THR A 220 1.18 -5.97 -16.21
N MET A 221 1.65 -5.09 -15.32
CA MET A 221 2.80 -5.37 -14.45
C MET A 221 2.54 -6.58 -13.53
N ILE A 222 1.34 -6.70 -12.97
CA ILE A 222 0.95 -7.85 -12.14
C ILE A 222 0.97 -9.14 -12.98
N ARG A 223 0.46 -9.12 -14.22
CA ARG A 223 0.53 -10.29 -15.13
C ARG A 223 1.98 -10.65 -15.46
N ALA A 224 2.83 -9.67 -15.72
CA ALA A 224 4.24 -9.87 -16.02
C ALA A 224 5.02 -10.51 -14.85
N ALA A 225 4.58 -10.30 -13.60
CA ALA A 225 5.13 -10.97 -12.42
C ALA A 225 4.65 -12.43 -12.25
N GLY A 226 3.82 -12.96 -13.15
CA GLY A 226 3.36 -14.35 -13.16
C GLY A 226 1.95 -14.60 -12.64
N PHE A 227 1.26 -13.55 -12.16
CA PHE A 227 -0.10 -13.71 -11.64
C PHE A 227 -1.12 -13.98 -12.78
N GLY A 228 -1.98 -14.97 -12.56
CA GLY A 228 -3.13 -15.25 -13.41
C GLY A 228 -4.40 -14.56 -12.92
N GLN A 229 -5.45 -14.59 -13.76
CA GLN A 229 -6.80 -14.05 -13.46
C GLN A 229 -6.76 -12.59 -12.91
N VAL A 230 -5.83 -11.78 -13.42
CA VAL A 230 -5.67 -10.40 -12.99
C VAL A 230 -6.89 -9.57 -13.38
N LYS A 231 -7.49 -8.93 -12.37
CA LYS A 231 -8.65 -8.03 -12.51
C LYS A 231 -8.46 -6.80 -11.66
N TYR A 232 -9.12 -5.71 -12.04
CA TYR A 232 -9.20 -4.53 -11.18
C TYR A 232 -10.62 -3.97 -11.08
N ARG A 233 -10.87 -3.18 -10.05
CA ARG A 233 -12.11 -2.45 -9.80
C ARG A 233 -11.78 -1.01 -9.42
N ASN A 234 -12.37 -0.07 -10.14
CA ASN A 234 -12.28 1.35 -9.78
C ASN A 234 -13.16 1.64 -8.55
N LEU A 235 -12.63 2.43 -7.64
CA LEU A 235 -13.31 2.95 -6.48
C LEU A 235 -13.41 4.47 -6.59
N SER A 236 -14.55 5.05 -6.16
CA SER A 236 -14.77 6.49 -6.20
C SER A 236 -14.37 7.10 -7.54
N LEU A 237 -14.98 6.62 -8.64
CA LEU A 237 -14.76 7.08 -10.01
C LEU A 237 -13.33 6.90 -10.55
N GLY A 238 -12.49 6.10 -9.88
CA GLY A 238 -11.09 5.85 -10.28
C GLY A 238 -10.05 6.58 -9.42
N ILE A 239 -10.45 7.34 -8.39
CA ILE A 239 -9.52 7.96 -7.43
C ILE A 239 -8.63 6.89 -6.77
N ALA A 240 -9.20 5.72 -6.48
CA ALA A 240 -8.46 4.54 -6.09
C ALA A 240 -8.87 3.34 -6.93
N ALA A 241 -8.02 2.33 -6.98
CA ALA A 241 -8.30 1.06 -7.63
C ALA A 241 -7.88 -0.12 -6.76
N LEU A 242 -8.69 -1.17 -6.80
CA LEU A 242 -8.35 -2.49 -6.27
C LEU A 242 -7.88 -3.37 -7.40
N HIS A 243 -6.69 -3.96 -7.27
CA HIS A 243 -6.20 -4.99 -8.18
C HIS A 243 -6.14 -6.33 -7.46
N SER A 244 -6.43 -7.40 -8.17
CA SER A 244 -6.35 -8.76 -7.67
C SER A 244 -5.70 -9.66 -8.71
N GLY A 245 -4.82 -10.55 -8.27
CA GLY A 245 -4.20 -11.59 -9.08
C GLY A 245 -4.07 -12.89 -8.28
N TRP A 246 -3.98 -14.03 -8.96
CA TRP A 246 -3.82 -15.34 -8.35
C TRP A 246 -2.52 -15.99 -8.78
N LYS A 247 -1.82 -16.63 -7.85
CA LYS A 247 -0.74 -17.55 -8.17
C LYS A 247 -1.38 -18.90 -8.53
N LEU A 248 -1.39 -19.22 -9.83
CA LEU A 248 -1.99 -20.46 -10.35
C LEU A 248 -0.97 -21.58 -10.40
#